data_1e77477bf799269a7bfb0bea4459972e
#
_entry.id   1e77477bf799269a7bfb0bea4459972e
#
_cell.length_a   1.000
_cell.length_b   1.000
_cell.length_c   1.000
_cell.angle_alpha   90.00
_cell.angle_beta   90.00
_cell.angle_gamma   90.00
#
_symmetry.space_group_name_H-M   'P 1'
#
loop_
_entity.id
_entity.type
_entity.pdbx_description
1 polymer ?
#
loop_
_entity_poly.entity_id
_entity_poly.type
_entity_poly.pdbx_seq_one_letter_code
_entity_poly.pdbx_strand_id
1 'polypeptide(L)'
;MRWIGVVLACAMWLMTPFALADEADAHYRLAKTLRAEGRYEEALAEIDLAVAARPSYAQGHLTRGSILRRLGRYEDALRSFKSAIALEPKDGRAYGLAGAILLRLDRPKEAVKYLKTATELEPKDSNHWLNLGVAYRKSKNNDAAIATYRRALKVIPNDPLLLNNLGVALRKARRYDAAIQALEQALAVDPYDVEVARNLAIAYRGAKRWKEAIPIYIKALELGDGGPPDLLFDLASCYEKVGQTKTAIETFQRYIKATEKSDPEGAERARHAVENLQRR
;
A
#
# COMPACT_ATOMS: atom_id res chain seq x y z
N MET A 1 4.58 -68.69 -8.15
CA MET A 1 4.80 -67.26 -8.45
C MET A 1 3.78 -66.37 -7.71
N ARG A 2 3.92 -66.15 -6.38
CA ARG A 2 2.95 -65.34 -5.60
C ARG A 2 3.60 -64.77 -4.32
N TRP A 3 4.82 -64.19 -4.43
CA TRP A 3 5.50 -63.60 -3.25
C TRP A 3 6.25 -62.28 -3.51
N ILE A 4 6.06 -61.63 -4.68
CA ILE A 4 6.76 -60.39 -5.02
C ILE A 4 5.86 -59.12 -4.78
N GLY A 5 4.53 -59.32 -4.60
CA GLY A 5 3.60 -58.19 -4.46
C GLY A 5 3.46 -57.55 -3.05
N VAL A 6 4.02 -58.16 -2.01
CA VAL A 6 3.80 -57.72 -0.63
C VAL A 6 4.94 -56.83 -0.11
N VAL A 7 6.11 -56.86 -0.69
CA VAL A 7 7.29 -56.11 -0.19
C VAL A 7 7.27 -54.62 -0.61
N LEU A 8 6.58 -54.24 -1.68
CA LEU A 8 6.49 -52.84 -2.13
C LEU A 8 5.45 -52.01 -1.37
N ALA A 9 4.46 -52.63 -0.71
CA ALA A 9 3.45 -51.92 0.06
C ALA A 9 3.91 -51.60 1.50
N CYS A 10 4.96 -52.25 2.02
CA CYS A 10 5.48 -52.00 3.38
C CYS A 10 6.55 -50.89 3.44
N ALA A 11 7.13 -50.45 2.31
CA ALA A 11 8.16 -49.43 2.32
C ALA A 11 7.59 -48.00 2.50
N MET A 12 6.29 -47.78 2.29
CA MET A 12 5.63 -46.47 2.49
C MET A 12 5.20 -46.21 3.97
N TRP A 13 5.36 -47.14 4.89
CA TRP A 13 4.85 -47.06 6.28
C TRP A 13 5.93 -46.85 7.35
N LEU A 14 7.18 -46.62 6.98
CA LEU A 14 8.28 -46.46 7.94
C LEU A 14 9.08 -45.16 7.81
N MET A 15 8.51 -44.11 7.23
CA MET A 15 9.09 -42.78 7.49
C MET A 15 8.74 -42.38 8.91
N THR A 16 9.74 -42.35 9.78
CA THR A 16 9.56 -41.84 11.13
C THR A 16 9.12 -40.37 11.06
N PRO A 17 8.33 -39.88 12.04
CA PRO A 17 7.96 -38.47 12.10
C PRO A 17 9.17 -37.53 12.04
N PHE A 18 10.32 -38.00 12.45
CA PHE A 18 11.59 -37.27 12.42
C PHE A 18 12.13 -37.13 11.00
N ALA A 19 12.08 -38.18 10.17
CA ALA A 19 12.53 -38.11 8.76
C ALA A 19 11.65 -37.17 7.93
N LEU A 20 10.33 -37.17 8.14
CA LEU A 20 9.39 -36.25 7.51
C LEU A 20 9.60 -34.77 7.94
N ALA A 21 10.01 -34.55 9.18
CA ALA A 21 10.33 -33.20 9.65
C ALA A 21 11.59 -32.65 8.99
N ASP A 22 12.64 -33.48 8.85
CA ASP A 22 13.89 -33.09 8.17
C ASP A 22 13.66 -32.84 6.68
N GLU A 23 12.81 -33.63 6.01
CA GLU A 23 12.41 -33.45 4.62
C GLU A 23 11.64 -32.13 4.44
N ALA A 24 10.67 -31.81 5.31
CA ALA A 24 9.94 -30.57 5.28
C ALA A 24 10.87 -29.35 5.43
N ASP A 25 11.87 -29.43 6.30
CA ASP A 25 12.83 -28.35 6.53
C ASP A 25 13.81 -28.20 5.35
N ALA A 26 14.17 -29.29 4.66
CA ALA A 26 14.99 -29.23 3.45
C ALA A 26 14.25 -28.51 2.30
N HIS A 27 13.03 -28.91 2.01
CA HIS A 27 12.17 -28.27 1.01
C HIS A 27 11.88 -26.82 1.37
N TYR A 28 11.63 -26.52 2.63
CA TYR A 28 11.43 -25.13 3.09
C TYR A 28 12.65 -24.24 2.84
N ARG A 29 13.87 -24.74 3.16
CA ARG A 29 15.12 -24.00 2.90
C ARG A 29 15.31 -23.73 1.39
N LEU A 30 15.10 -24.76 0.56
CA LEU A 30 15.21 -24.64 -0.89
C LEU A 30 14.18 -23.63 -1.44
N ALA A 31 12.92 -23.71 -0.99
CA ALA A 31 11.88 -22.75 -1.37
C ALA A 31 12.28 -21.29 -1.03
N LYS A 32 12.90 -21.07 0.14
CA LYS A 32 13.40 -19.72 0.52
C LYS A 32 14.50 -19.23 -0.41
N THR A 33 15.44 -20.09 -0.80
CA THR A 33 16.52 -19.76 -1.72
C THR A 33 15.96 -19.41 -3.09
N LEU A 34 15.13 -20.28 -3.66
CA LEU A 34 14.48 -20.06 -4.96
C LEU A 34 13.64 -18.78 -4.98
N ARG A 35 12.92 -18.50 -3.89
CA ARG A 35 12.18 -17.23 -3.75
C ARG A 35 13.10 -16.02 -3.75
N ALA A 36 14.26 -16.08 -3.11
CA ALA A 36 15.25 -15.00 -3.09
C ALA A 36 15.84 -14.76 -4.49
N GLU A 37 16.00 -15.81 -5.29
CA GLU A 37 16.41 -15.77 -6.69
C GLU A 37 15.31 -15.31 -7.65
N GLY A 38 14.07 -15.11 -7.17
CA GLY A 38 12.91 -14.73 -7.99
C GLY A 38 12.27 -15.88 -8.77
N ARG A 39 12.67 -17.12 -8.55
CA ARG A 39 12.17 -18.36 -9.17
C ARG A 39 10.91 -18.84 -8.42
N TYR A 40 9.82 -18.04 -8.54
CA TYR A 40 8.65 -18.20 -7.68
C TYR A 40 7.86 -19.50 -7.95
N GLU A 41 7.77 -19.98 -9.18
CA GLU A 41 7.08 -21.22 -9.53
C GLU A 41 7.80 -22.44 -8.94
N GLU A 42 9.13 -22.46 -9.02
CA GLU A 42 9.93 -23.53 -8.44
C GLU A 42 9.90 -23.46 -6.91
N ALA A 43 9.96 -22.24 -6.36
CA ALA A 43 9.79 -22.02 -4.92
C ALA A 43 8.43 -22.51 -4.42
N LEU A 44 7.36 -22.38 -5.25
CA LEU A 44 6.04 -22.87 -4.91
C LEU A 44 5.99 -24.40 -4.89
N ALA A 45 6.62 -25.07 -5.85
CA ALA A 45 6.71 -26.53 -5.86
C ALA A 45 7.39 -27.06 -4.59
N GLU A 46 8.52 -26.49 -4.23
CA GLU A 46 9.27 -26.88 -3.04
C GLU A 46 8.50 -26.59 -1.73
N ILE A 47 7.84 -25.45 -1.61
CA ILE A 47 7.07 -25.15 -0.39
C ILE A 47 5.80 -26.00 -0.30
N ASP A 48 5.22 -26.43 -1.42
CA ASP A 48 4.09 -27.37 -1.44
C ASP A 48 4.52 -28.74 -0.89
N LEU A 49 5.73 -29.23 -1.24
CA LEU A 49 6.32 -30.43 -0.65
C LEU A 49 6.56 -30.27 0.86
N ALA A 50 7.11 -29.14 1.28
CA ALA A 50 7.35 -28.86 2.70
C ALA A 50 6.06 -28.89 3.55
N VAL A 51 4.97 -28.27 3.06
CA VAL A 51 3.69 -28.25 3.79
C VAL A 51 2.94 -29.56 3.67
N ALA A 52 3.18 -30.36 2.62
CA ALA A 52 2.65 -31.71 2.49
C ALA A 52 3.32 -32.67 3.49
N ALA A 53 4.65 -32.59 3.62
CA ALA A 53 5.42 -33.38 4.59
C ALA A 53 5.09 -33.00 6.05
N ARG A 54 4.82 -31.71 6.31
CA ARG A 54 4.47 -31.21 7.65
C ARG A 54 3.29 -30.23 7.57
N PRO A 55 2.03 -30.72 7.57
CA PRO A 55 0.84 -29.85 7.46
C PRO A 55 0.68 -28.84 8.60
N SER A 56 1.26 -29.10 9.77
CA SER A 56 1.28 -28.18 10.93
C SER A 56 2.39 -27.13 10.87
N TYR A 57 3.06 -26.96 9.74
CA TYR A 57 4.16 -26.00 9.58
C TYR A 57 3.65 -24.59 9.29
N ALA A 58 3.32 -23.82 10.33
CA ALA A 58 2.78 -22.47 10.20
C ALA A 58 3.68 -21.56 9.34
N GLN A 59 5.00 -21.58 9.57
CA GLN A 59 5.96 -20.80 8.78
C GLN A 59 6.03 -21.25 7.31
N GLY A 60 5.80 -22.54 7.04
CA GLY A 60 5.65 -23.06 5.67
C GLY A 60 4.44 -22.45 4.96
N HIS A 61 3.28 -22.44 5.63
CA HIS A 61 2.08 -21.80 5.09
C HIS A 61 2.24 -20.30 4.88
N LEU A 62 2.93 -19.57 5.77
CA LEU A 62 3.26 -18.15 5.58
C LEU A 62 4.13 -17.91 4.35
N THR A 63 5.15 -18.76 4.18
CA THR A 63 6.07 -18.67 3.03
C THR A 63 5.35 -19.00 1.74
N ARG A 64 4.51 -20.04 1.73
CA ARG A 64 3.63 -20.42 0.62
C ARG A 64 2.72 -19.26 0.20
N GLY A 65 2.03 -18.65 1.15
CA GLY A 65 1.17 -17.49 0.89
C GLY A 65 1.94 -16.31 0.32
N SER A 66 3.17 -16.08 0.80
CA SER A 66 4.03 -15.01 0.30
C SER A 66 4.50 -15.24 -1.14
N ILE A 67 4.81 -16.48 -1.51
CA ILE A 67 5.16 -16.87 -2.88
C ILE A 67 3.95 -16.71 -3.80
N LEU A 68 2.79 -17.25 -3.41
CA LEU A 68 1.54 -17.13 -4.16
C LEU A 68 1.13 -15.67 -4.40
N ARG A 69 1.36 -14.79 -3.41
CA ARG A 69 1.16 -13.35 -3.56
C ARG A 69 2.05 -12.74 -4.65
N ARG A 70 3.31 -13.17 -4.75
CA ARG A 70 4.22 -12.73 -5.81
C ARG A 70 3.78 -13.21 -7.20
N LEU A 71 3.22 -14.38 -7.27
CA LEU A 71 2.62 -14.97 -8.47
C LEU A 71 1.24 -14.39 -8.84
N GLY A 72 0.70 -13.47 -8.03
CA GLY A 72 -0.63 -12.89 -8.25
C GLY A 72 -1.79 -13.82 -7.89
N ARG A 73 -1.51 -15.00 -7.31
CA ARG A 73 -2.52 -16.01 -6.94
C ARG A 73 -3.10 -15.67 -5.55
N TYR A 74 -3.86 -14.56 -5.51
CA TYR A 74 -4.25 -13.94 -4.23
C TYR A 74 -5.21 -14.79 -3.40
N GLU A 75 -6.16 -15.50 -3.99
CA GLU A 75 -7.07 -16.38 -3.26
C GLU A 75 -6.33 -17.55 -2.62
N ASP A 76 -5.36 -18.14 -3.33
CA ASP A 76 -4.52 -19.20 -2.80
C ASP A 76 -3.62 -18.70 -1.67
N ALA A 77 -3.06 -17.49 -1.83
CA ALA A 77 -2.29 -16.83 -0.79
C ALA A 77 -3.12 -16.61 0.48
N LEU A 78 -4.37 -16.15 0.33
CA LEU A 78 -5.29 -15.97 1.45
C LEU A 78 -5.58 -17.30 2.17
N ARG A 79 -5.78 -18.39 1.43
CA ARG A 79 -5.94 -19.73 2.02
C ARG A 79 -4.72 -20.12 2.86
N SER A 80 -3.52 -19.92 2.31
CA SER A 80 -2.28 -20.24 3.02
C SER A 80 -2.09 -19.41 4.29
N PHE A 81 -2.38 -18.10 4.23
CA PHE A 81 -2.32 -17.26 5.44
C PHE A 81 -3.35 -17.65 6.50
N LYS A 82 -4.56 -18.06 6.09
CA LYS A 82 -5.57 -18.59 7.03
C LYS A 82 -5.11 -19.89 7.68
N SER A 83 -4.44 -20.78 6.94
CA SER A 83 -3.84 -21.99 7.53
C SER A 83 -2.77 -21.63 8.56
N ALA A 84 -1.89 -20.67 8.26
CA ALA A 84 -0.91 -20.19 9.23
C ALA A 84 -1.56 -19.61 10.49
N ILE A 85 -2.61 -18.81 10.35
CA ILE A 85 -3.37 -18.22 11.45
C ILE A 85 -4.02 -19.34 12.34
N ALA A 86 -4.55 -20.37 11.70
CA ALA A 86 -5.16 -21.48 12.44
C ALA A 86 -4.13 -22.24 13.29
N LEU A 87 -2.89 -22.35 12.80
CA LEU A 87 -1.79 -23.01 13.50
C LEU A 87 -1.16 -22.11 14.56
N GLU A 88 -0.96 -20.84 14.28
CA GLU A 88 -0.36 -19.84 15.17
C GLU A 88 -1.27 -18.60 15.30
N PRO A 89 -2.32 -18.65 16.14
CA PRO A 89 -3.29 -17.57 16.26
C PRO A 89 -2.74 -16.26 16.87
N LYS A 90 -1.52 -16.27 17.35
CA LYS A 90 -0.84 -15.09 17.93
C LYS A 90 0.21 -14.48 17.00
N ASP A 91 0.41 -15.00 15.80
CA ASP A 91 1.30 -14.37 14.81
C ASP A 91 0.59 -13.21 14.09
N GLY A 92 0.86 -11.98 14.51
CA GLY A 92 0.29 -10.78 13.94
C GLY A 92 0.63 -10.57 12.46
N ARG A 93 1.80 -11.06 12.00
CA ARG A 93 2.23 -11.00 10.59
C ARG A 93 1.26 -11.76 9.68
N ALA A 94 0.80 -12.95 10.12
CA ALA A 94 -0.15 -13.75 9.35
C ALA A 94 -1.47 -13.00 9.11
N TYR A 95 -1.97 -12.33 10.14
CA TYR A 95 -3.16 -11.49 10.05
C TYR A 95 -2.91 -10.27 9.15
N GLY A 96 -1.77 -9.59 9.29
CA GLY A 96 -1.40 -8.45 8.47
C GLY A 96 -1.32 -8.81 6.98
N LEU A 97 -0.71 -9.95 6.66
CA LEU A 97 -0.60 -10.47 5.29
C LEU A 97 -1.97 -10.86 4.72
N ALA A 98 -2.80 -11.57 5.49
CA ALA A 98 -4.17 -11.90 5.07
C ALA A 98 -5.00 -10.64 4.79
N GLY A 99 -4.90 -9.64 5.66
CA GLY A 99 -5.57 -8.35 5.48
C GLY A 99 -5.09 -7.60 4.24
N ALA A 100 -3.78 -7.58 3.99
CA ALA A 100 -3.20 -6.97 2.79
C ALA A 100 -3.69 -7.66 1.49
N ILE A 101 -3.79 -8.99 1.49
CA ILE A 101 -4.34 -9.75 0.37
C ILE A 101 -5.81 -9.43 0.15
N LEU A 102 -6.61 -9.34 1.21
CA LEU A 102 -8.03 -8.96 1.11
C LEU A 102 -8.22 -7.56 0.50
N LEU A 103 -7.29 -6.63 0.74
CA LEU A 103 -7.28 -5.31 0.08
C LEU A 103 -6.97 -5.42 -1.42
N ARG A 104 -6.11 -6.35 -1.84
CA ARG A 104 -5.82 -6.63 -3.26
C ARG A 104 -7.02 -7.26 -3.97
N LEU A 105 -7.76 -8.09 -3.26
CA LEU A 105 -9.01 -8.73 -3.74
C LEU A 105 -10.23 -7.80 -3.69
N ASP A 106 -10.02 -6.52 -3.37
CA ASP A 106 -11.07 -5.51 -3.17
C ASP A 106 -12.18 -5.93 -2.17
N ARG A 107 -11.75 -6.61 -1.09
CA ARG A 107 -12.58 -7.06 0.03
C ARG A 107 -12.26 -6.28 1.32
N PRO A 108 -12.37 -4.93 1.33
CA PRO A 108 -11.85 -4.10 2.43
C PRO A 108 -12.60 -4.33 3.75
N LYS A 109 -13.90 -4.64 3.74
CA LYS A 109 -14.65 -4.92 4.98
C LYS A 109 -14.13 -6.16 5.70
N GLU A 110 -13.73 -7.19 4.96
CA GLU A 110 -13.12 -8.39 5.55
C GLU A 110 -11.70 -8.10 6.04
N ALA A 111 -10.92 -7.33 5.25
CA ALA A 111 -9.58 -6.90 5.63
C ALA A 111 -9.54 -6.21 7.00
N VAL A 112 -10.54 -5.38 7.33
CA VAL A 112 -10.64 -4.69 8.63
C VAL A 112 -10.57 -5.68 9.80
N LYS A 113 -11.24 -6.84 9.71
CA LYS A 113 -11.24 -7.85 10.80
C LYS A 113 -9.82 -8.36 11.07
N TYR A 114 -9.11 -8.77 10.01
CA TYR A 114 -7.76 -9.32 10.12
C TYR A 114 -6.75 -8.24 10.58
N LEU A 115 -6.83 -7.05 9.99
CA LEU A 115 -5.91 -5.95 10.28
C LEU A 115 -6.07 -5.38 11.68
N LYS A 116 -7.28 -5.38 12.26
CA LYS A 116 -7.48 -5.07 13.68
C LYS A 116 -6.68 -6.01 14.56
N THR A 117 -6.83 -7.31 14.36
CA THR A 117 -6.08 -8.32 15.14
C THR A 117 -4.57 -8.14 14.94
N ALA A 118 -4.11 -7.87 13.71
CA ALA A 118 -2.70 -7.60 13.45
C ALA A 118 -2.17 -6.40 14.27
N THR A 119 -2.92 -5.28 14.30
CA THR A 119 -2.53 -4.08 15.08
C THR A 119 -2.58 -4.29 16.59
N GLU A 120 -3.37 -5.24 17.07
CA GLU A 120 -3.42 -5.63 18.50
C GLU A 120 -2.26 -6.52 18.89
N LEU A 121 -1.87 -7.46 18.02
CA LEU A 121 -0.77 -8.39 18.27
C LEU A 121 0.60 -7.73 18.06
N GLU A 122 0.74 -6.90 17.03
CA GLU A 122 2.00 -6.23 16.66
C GLU A 122 1.79 -4.71 16.51
N PRO A 123 1.56 -3.98 17.61
CA PRO A 123 1.19 -2.55 17.54
C PRO A 123 2.31 -1.63 17.02
N LYS A 124 3.56 -2.10 16.99
CA LYS A 124 4.71 -1.34 16.47
C LYS A 124 4.96 -1.53 14.97
N ASP A 125 4.25 -2.44 14.30
CA ASP A 125 4.34 -2.56 12.84
C ASP A 125 3.41 -1.53 12.17
N SER A 126 3.99 -0.48 11.60
CA SER A 126 3.26 0.59 10.93
C SER A 126 2.45 0.09 9.72
N ASN A 127 2.89 -0.99 9.05
CA ASN A 127 2.19 -1.55 7.89
C ASN A 127 0.79 -2.06 8.26
N HIS A 128 0.61 -2.63 9.46
CA HIS A 128 -0.70 -3.08 9.91
C HIS A 128 -1.67 -1.93 10.07
N TRP A 129 -1.23 -0.81 10.66
CA TRP A 129 -2.02 0.39 10.81
C TRP A 129 -2.31 1.08 9.46
N LEU A 130 -1.32 1.15 8.58
CA LEU A 130 -1.48 1.71 7.23
C LEU A 130 -2.55 0.94 6.46
N ASN A 131 -2.43 -0.39 6.42
CA ASN A 131 -3.40 -1.24 5.75
C ASN A 131 -4.80 -1.16 6.38
N LEU A 132 -4.90 -1.08 7.71
CA LEU A 132 -6.19 -0.92 8.41
C LEU A 132 -6.86 0.40 8.04
N GLY A 133 -6.11 1.50 8.03
CA GLY A 133 -6.63 2.80 7.61
C GLY A 133 -7.06 2.81 6.14
N VAL A 134 -6.28 2.16 5.26
CA VAL A 134 -6.65 1.97 3.84
C VAL A 134 -7.93 1.14 3.72
N ALA A 135 -8.07 0.07 4.51
CA ALA A 135 -9.29 -0.76 4.51
C ALA A 135 -10.52 0.05 4.91
N TYR A 136 -10.41 0.91 5.92
CA TYR A 136 -11.50 1.81 6.30
C TYR A 136 -11.82 2.83 5.21
N ARG A 137 -10.81 3.45 4.58
CA ARG A 137 -11.03 4.41 3.47
C ARG A 137 -11.72 3.75 2.27
N LYS A 138 -11.26 2.55 1.88
CA LYS A 138 -11.90 1.78 0.80
C LYS A 138 -13.34 1.40 1.14
N SER A 139 -13.64 1.21 2.43
CA SER A 139 -15.02 1.00 2.94
C SER A 139 -15.81 2.31 3.11
N LYS A 140 -15.31 3.45 2.61
CA LYS A 140 -15.90 4.80 2.73
C LYS A 140 -16.08 5.29 4.19
N ASN A 141 -15.35 4.71 5.15
CA ASN A 141 -15.35 5.10 6.56
C ASN A 141 -14.09 5.94 6.88
N ASN A 142 -14.11 7.19 6.45
CA ASN A 142 -12.96 8.09 6.65
C ASN A 142 -12.71 8.41 8.14
N ASP A 143 -13.76 8.47 8.98
CA ASP A 143 -13.59 8.75 10.40
C ASP A 143 -12.87 7.61 11.12
N ALA A 144 -13.20 6.36 10.82
CA ALA A 144 -12.47 5.22 11.35
C ALA A 144 -11.01 5.18 10.86
N ALA A 145 -10.74 5.56 9.62
CA ALA A 145 -9.37 5.68 9.11
C ALA A 145 -8.58 6.75 9.87
N ILE A 146 -9.14 7.94 10.07
CA ILE A 146 -8.53 9.03 10.85
C ILE A 146 -8.24 8.57 12.29
N ALA A 147 -9.22 7.92 12.95
CA ALA A 147 -9.04 7.40 14.30
C ALA A 147 -7.91 6.35 14.35
N THR A 148 -7.84 5.47 13.34
CA THR A 148 -6.80 4.45 13.20
C THR A 148 -5.41 5.07 13.10
N TYR A 149 -5.20 6.03 12.19
CA TYR A 149 -3.90 6.68 12.02
C TYR A 149 -3.48 7.50 13.25
N ARG A 150 -4.43 8.18 13.91
CA ARG A 150 -4.16 8.87 15.17
C ARG A 150 -3.75 7.92 16.29
N ARG A 151 -4.38 6.73 16.38
CA ARG A 151 -4.00 5.70 17.33
C ARG A 151 -2.61 5.15 17.02
N ALA A 152 -2.32 4.90 15.76
CA ALA A 152 -1.00 4.45 15.31
C ALA A 152 0.10 5.45 15.69
N LEU A 153 -0.12 6.74 15.47
CA LEU A 153 0.85 7.80 15.79
C LEU A 153 1.10 7.99 17.30
N LYS A 154 0.20 7.49 18.17
CA LYS A 154 0.48 7.43 19.62
C LYS A 154 1.48 6.31 19.97
N VAL A 155 1.54 5.26 19.16
CA VAL A 155 2.42 4.10 19.36
C VAL A 155 3.73 4.26 18.59
N ILE A 156 3.65 4.85 17.40
CA ILE A 156 4.76 5.08 16.46
C ILE A 156 4.76 6.58 16.10
N PRO A 157 5.29 7.44 17.00
CA PRO A 157 5.33 8.88 16.75
C PRO A 157 6.18 9.21 15.52
N ASN A 158 5.78 10.26 14.80
CA ASN A 158 6.52 10.81 13.66
C ASN A 158 6.76 9.84 12.49
N ASP A 159 5.99 8.76 12.37
CA ASP A 159 6.04 7.93 11.16
C ASP A 159 5.48 8.74 9.96
N PRO A 160 6.31 9.04 8.93
CA PRO A 160 5.91 9.94 7.84
C PRO A 160 4.79 9.33 6.99
N LEU A 161 4.75 8.01 6.84
CA LEU A 161 3.71 7.33 6.07
C LEU A 161 2.35 7.40 6.80
N LEU A 162 2.35 7.23 8.13
CA LEU A 162 1.14 7.38 8.94
C LEU A 162 0.64 8.82 8.92
N LEU A 163 1.53 9.80 9.05
CA LEU A 163 1.21 11.23 8.99
C LEU A 163 0.64 11.62 7.62
N ASN A 164 1.26 11.18 6.53
CA ASN A 164 0.77 11.42 5.17
C ASN A 164 -0.63 10.81 4.97
N ASN A 165 -0.82 9.55 5.35
CA ASN A 165 -2.12 8.89 5.22
C ASN A 165 -3.21 9.51 6.13
N LEU A 166 -2.85 10.00 7.31
CA LEU A 166 -3.74 10.80 8.16
C LEU A 166 -4.16 12.08 7.44
N GLY A 167 -3.21 12.83 6.87
CA GLY A 167 -3.47 14.04 6.11
C GLY A 167 -4.40 13.81 4.93
N VAL A 168 -4.15 12.75 4.16
CA VAL A 168 -5.02 12.35 3.04
C VAL A 168 -6.44 11.99 3.51
N ALA A 169 -6.58 11.26 4.63
CA ALA A 169 -7.88 10.90 5.19
C ALA A 169 -8.64 12.14 5.70
N LEU A 170 -7.96 13.04 6.40
CA LEU A 170 -8.51 14.31 6.89
C LEU A 170 -8.97 15.21 5.73
N ARG A 171 -8.15 15.35 4.67
CA ARG A 171 -8.49 16.09 3.46
C ARG A 171 -9.75 15.54 2.78
N LYS A 172 -9.85 14.20 2.65
CA LYS A 172 -11.06 13.56 2.11
C LYS A 172 -12.30 13.79 2.99
N ALA A 173 -12.12 13.93 4.30
CA ALA A 173 -13.16 14.31 5.24
C ALA A 173 -13.40 15.85 5.28
N ARG A 174 -12.74 16.64 4.40
CA ARG A 174 -12.79 18.11 4.32
C ARG A 174 -12.31 18.83 5.59
N ARG A 175 -11.53 18.16 6.44
CA ARG A 175 -10.89 18.71 7.65
C ARG A 175 -9.52 19.27 7.28
N TYR A 176 -9.53 20.34 6.47
CA TYR A 176 -8.32 20.81 5.76
C TYR A 176 -7.22 21.30 6.71
N ASP A 177 -7.55 22.06 7.76
CA ASP A 177 -6.52 22.58 8.69
C ASP A 177 -5.80 21.45 9.43
N ALA A 178 -6.54 20.45 9.90
CA ALA A 178 -5.94 19.26 10.50
C ALA A 178 -5.12 18.43 9.49
N ALA A 179 -5.55 18.38 8.22
CA ALA A 179 -4.80 17.73 7.15
C ALA A 179 -3.46 18.44 6.90
N ILE A 180 -3.48 19.77 6.83
CA ILE A 180 -2.28 20.59 6.67
C ILE A 180 -1.29 20.32 7.81
N GLN A 181 -1.74 20.38 9.07
CA GLN A 181 -0.88 20.10 10.22
C GLN A 181 -0.20 18.73 10.14
N ALA A 182 -0.95 17.67 9.80
CA ALA A 182 -0.39 16.32 9.66
C ALA A 182 0.62 16.21 8.52
N LEU A 183 0.34 16.87 7.39
CA LEU A 183 1.21 16.84 6.21
C LEU A 183 2.46 17.72 6.38
N GLU A 184 2.35 18.85 7.09
CA GLU A 184 3.51 19.67 7.49
C GLU A 184 4.45 18.86 8.40
N GLN A 185 3.90 18.12 9.37
CA GLN A 185 4.70 17.23 10.21
C GLN A 185 5.38 16.13 9.38
N ALA A 186 4.66 15.51 8.43
CA ALA A 186 5.25 14.51 7.54
C ALA A 186 6.40 15.10 6.71
N LEU A 187 6.21 16.29 6.13
CA LEU A 187 7.21 16.98 5.32
C LEU A 187 8.41 17.47 6.15
N ALA A 188 8.21 17.72 7.44
CA ALA A 188 9.31 18.05 8.37
C ALA A 188 10.19 16.83 8.68
N VAL A 189 9.63 15.61 8.66
CA VAL A 189 10.38 14.35 8.82
C VAL A 189 11.16 14.02 7.55
N ASP A 190 10.51 14.10 6.39
CA ASP A 190 11.14 13.92 5.09
C ASP A 190 10.84 15.12 4.16
N PRO A 191 11.74 16.10 4.12
CA PRO A 191 11.57 17.30 3.29
C PRO A 191 11.59 17.06 1.78
N TYR A 192 11.99 15.86 1.33
CA TYR A 192 12.12 15.50 -0.08
C TYR A 192 11.02 14.56 -0.58
N ASP A 193 10.06 14.20 0.27
CA ASP A 193 8.93 13.37 -0.16
C ASP A 193 7.98 14.15 -1.06
N VAL A 194 8.02 13.81 -2.35
CA VAL A 194 7.19 14.41 -3.42
C VAL A 194 5.70 14.22 -3.16
N GLU A 195 5.31 13.01 -2.69
CA GLU A 195 3.89 12.71 -2.43
C GLU A 195 3.34 13.50 -1.24
N VAL A 196 4.13 13.67 -0.19
CA VAL A 196 3.76 14.49 0.96
C VAL A 196 3.62 15.95 0.54
N ALA A 197 4.60 16.50 -0.20
CA ALA A 197 4.54 17.87 -0.71
C ALA A 197 3.29 18.09 -1.59
N ARG A 198 3.03 17.18 -2.53
CA ARG A 198 1.82 17.18 -3.36
C ARG A 198 0.54 17.18 -2.53
N ASN A 199 0.43 16.27 -1.56
CA ASN A 199 -0.75 16.17 -0.70
C ASN A 199 -0.97 17.43 0.14
N LEU A 200 0.12 18.06 0.62
CA LEU A 200 0.08 19.31 1.37
C LEU A 200 -0.41 20.47 0.50
N ALA A 201 0.12 20.61 -0.72
CA ALA A 201 -0.32 21.64 -1.67
C ALA A 201 -1.83 21.52 -1.97
N ILE A 202 -2.31 20.29 -2.20
CA ILE A 202 -3.73 20.02 -2.43
C ILE A 202 -4.56 20.32 -1.16
N ALA A 203 -4.03 20.08 0.04
CA ALA A 203 -4.74 20.41 1.29
C ALA A 203 -4.86 21.91 1.48
N TYR A 204 -3.80 22.68 1.25
CA TYR A 204 -3.84 24.14 1.25
C TYR A 204 -4.83 24.70 0.22
N ARG A 205 -4.81 24.17 -1.01
CA ARG A 205 -5.79 24.55 -2.05
C ARG A 205 -7.22 24.24 -1.60
N GLY A 206 -7.46 23.08 -1.00
CA GLY A 206 -8.77 22.70 -0.47
C GLY A 206 -9.25 23.62 0.65
N ALA A 207 -8.34 24.13 1.46
CA ALA A 207 -8.60 25.14 2.50
C ALA A 207 -8.76 26.56 1.92
N LYS A 208 -8.62 26.77 0.61
CA LYS A 208 -8.58 28.06 -0.09
C LYS A 208 -7.42 28.96 0.35
N ARG A 209 -6.38 28.38 0.91
CA ARG A 209 -5.13 29.05 1.30
C ARG A 209 -4.17 29.07 0.10
N TRP A 210 -4.59 29.81 -0.95
CA TRP A 210 -3.94 29.80 -2.26
C TRP A 210 -2.50 30.28 -2.23
N LYS A 211 -2.21 31.30 -1.40
CA LYS A 211 -0.86 31.87 -1.28
C LYS A 211 0.11 30.86 -0.69
N GLU A 212 -0.32 30.08 0.28
CA GLU A 212 0.51 29.04 0.92
C GLU A 212 0.61 27.79 0.03
N ALA A 213 -0.40 27.50 -0.79
CA ALA A 213 -0.36 26.35 -1.71
C ALA A 213 0.72 26.51 -2.79
N ILE A 214 0.92 27.74 -3.32
CA ILE A 214 1.84 28.02 -4.42
C ILE A 214 3.26 27.51 -4.16
N PRO A 215 3.98 27.91 -3.11
CA PRO A 215 5.35 27.44 -2.88
C PRO A 215 5.45 25.94 -2.70
N ILE A 216 4.40 25.31 -2.16
CA ILE A 216 4.40 23.84 -1.98
C ILE A 216 4.17 23.11 -3.30
N TYR A 217 3.31 23.62 -4.19
CA TYR A 217 3.21 23.09 -5.57
C TYR A 217 4.52 23.20 -6.33
N ILE A 218 5.20 24.36 -6.23
CA ILE A 218 6.51 24.56 -6.86
C ILE A 218 7.50 23.51 -6.33
N LYS A 219 7.60 23.37 -5.01
CA LYS A 219 8.46 22.36 -4.37
C LYS A 219 8.14 20.95 -4.88
N ALA A 220 6.87 20.55 -4.96
CA ALA A 220 6.47 19.22 -5.44
C ALA A 220 6.86 19.00 -6.91
N LEU A 221 6.78 20.03 -7.76
CA LEU A 221 7.20 19.99 -9.16
C LEU A 221 8.72 19.86 -9.29
N GLU A 222 9.49 20.61 -8.49
CA GLU A 222 10.95 20.56 -8.47
C GLU A 222 11.48 19.20 -8.01
N LEU A 223 10.93 18.67 -6.93
CA LEU A 223 11.32 17.36 -6.39
C LEU A 223 10.94 16.20 -7.32
N GLY A 224 9.85 16.32 -8.07
CA GLY A 224 9.33 15.29 -8.96
C GLY A 224 9.81 15.37 -10.40
N ASP A 225 10.85 16.12 -10.69
CA ASP A 225 11.37 16.34 -12.06
C ASP A 225 10.26 16.77 -13.04
N GLY A 226 9.52 17.82 -12.64
CA GLY A 226 8.36 18.33 -13.37
C GLY A 226 7.03 17.74 -12.93
N GLY A 227 7.05 16.60 -12.23
CA GLY A 227 5.88 15.98 -11.61
C GLY A 227 4.75 15.63 -12.59
N PRO A 228 3.63 15.09 -12.10
CA PRO A 228 2.47 14.85 -12.92
C PRO A 228 1.86 16.21 -13.38
N PRO A 229 1.44 16.33 -14.65
CA PRO A 229 0.93 17.57 -15.22
C PRO A 229 -0.20 18.23 -14.41
N ASP A 230 -1.02 17.44 -13.71
CA ASP A 230 -2.12 17.95 -12.89
C ASP A 230 -1.67 18.99 -11.85
N LEU A 231 -0.42 18.90 -11.37
CA LEU A 231 0.14 19.88 -10.44
C LEU A 231 0.28 21.26 -11.09
N LEU A 232 0.60 21.33 -12.39
CA LEU A 232 0.68 22.59 -13.13
C LEU A 232 -0.68 23.25 -13.26
N PHE A 233 -1.74 22.47 -13.53
CA PHE A 233 -3.11 22.99 -13.60
C PHE A 233 -3.55 23.57 -12.24
N ASP A 234 -3.28 22.82 -11.17
CA ASP A 234 -3.62 23.23 -9.80
C ASP A 234 -2.84 24.49 -9.38
N LEU A 235 -1.55 24.56 -9.71
CA LEU A 235 -0.69 25.72 -9.45
C LEU A 235 -1.19 26.95 -10.24
N ALA A 236 -1.49 26.81 -11.53
CA ALA A 236 -2.03 27.88 -12.36
C ALA A 236 -3.34 28.41 -11.80
N SER A 237 -4.22 27.51 -11.33
CA SER A 237 -5.47 27.88 -10.66
C SER A 237 -5.21 28.66 -9.36
N CYS A 238 -4.17 28.32 -8.58
CA CYS A 238 -3.80 29.08 -7.40
C CYS A 238 -3.30 30.48 -7.76
N TYR A 239 -2.47 30.63 -8.80
CA TYR A 239 -2.02 31.94 -9.31
C TYR A 239 -3.20 32.81 -9.77
N GLU A 240 -4.18 32.22 -10.48
CA GLU A 240 -5.42 32.94 -10.85
C GLU A 240 -6.15 33.49 -9.62
N LYS A 241 -6.32 32.62 -8.57
CA LYS A 241 -7.05 33.02 -7.35
C LYS A 241 -6.36 34.10 -6.52
N VAL A 242 -5.05 34.24 -6.64
CA VAL A 242 -4.28 35.33 -5.98
C VAL A 242 -4.06 36.54 -6.88
N GLY A 243 -4.63 36.57 -8.09
CA GLY A 243 -4.56 37.70 -9.04
C GLY A 243 -3.24 37.80 -9.82
N GLN A 244 -2.41 36.76 -9.80
CA GLN A 244 -1.17 36.72 -10.59
C GLN A 244 -1.46 36.21 -12.03
N THR A 245 -2.24 37.02 -12.77
CA THR A 245 -2.81 36.65 -14.06
C THR A 245 -1.77 36.19 -15.07
N LYS A 246 -0.66 36.96 -15.22
CA LYS A 246 0.40 36.62 -16.18
C LYS A 246 1.02 35.23 -15.88
N THR A 247 1.39 35.02 -14.65
CA THR A 247 1.99 33.72 -14.19
C THR A 247 1.00 32.56 -14.31
N ALA A 248 -0.30 32.82 -14.06
CA ALA A 248 -1.34 31.84 -14.27
C ALA A 248 -1.42 31.39 -15.73
N ILE A 249 -1.44 32.35 -16.68
CA ILE A 249 -1.46 32.08 -18.13
C ILE A 249 -0.24 31.24 -18.52
N GLU A 250 0.96 31.68 -18.15
CA GLU A 250 2.21 30.96 -18.45
C GLU A 250 2.19 29.53 -17.93
N THR A 251 1.67 29.33 -16.72
CA THR A 251 1.60 28.00 -16.09
C THR A 251 0.54 27.12 -16.75
N PHE A 252 -0.63 27.64 -17.11
CA PHE A 252 -1.62 26.92 -17.92
C PHE A 252 -1.06 26.51 -19.27
N GLN A 253 -0.30 27.41 -19.96
CA GLN A 253 0.34 27.07 -21.23
C GLN A 253 1.35 25.92 -21.10
N ARG A 254 2.12 25.89 -20.01
CA ARG A 254 3.00 24.73 -19.68
C ARG A 254 2.19 23.44 -19.51
N TYR A 255 1.06 23.50 -18.80
CA TYR A 255 0.17 22.35 -18.65
C TYR A 255 -0.36 21.88 -20.00
N ILE A 256 -0.88 22.78 -20.85
CA ILE A 256 -1.38 22.47 -22.20
C ILE A 256 -0.32 21.72 -23.00
N LYS A 257 0.90 22.28 -23.06
CA LYS A 257 2.02 21.66 -23.79
C LYS A 257 2.34 20.26 -23.28
N ALA A 258 2.25 20.04 -21.97
CA ALA A 258 2.55 18.73 -21.36
C ALA A 258 1.45 17.69 -21.58
N THR A 259 0.18 18.12 -21.78
CA THR A 259 -0.98 17.22 -21.76
C THR A 259 -1.75 17.14 -23.07
N GLU A 260 -1.45 17.97 -24.06
CA GLU A 260 -2.23 18.07 -25.31
C GLU A 260 -2.49 16.73 -26.01
N LYS A 261 -1.53 15.79 -25.94
CA LYS A 261 -1.66 14.46 -26.52
C LYS A 261 -2.25 13.42 -25.56
N SER A 262 -2.02 13.56 -24.25
CA SER A 262 -2.38 12.56 -23.23
C SER A 262 -3.71 12.85 -22.54
N ASP A 263 -4.09 14.13 -22.40
CA ASP A 263 -5.36 14.61 -21.84
C ASP A 263 -5.88 15.81 -22.65
N PRO A 264 -6.42 15.59 -23.86
CA PRO A 264 -6.95 16.68 -24.70
C PRO A 264 -8.06 17.50 -24.04
N GLU A 265 -8.92 16.85 -23.24
CA GLU A 265 -10.00 17.53 -22.51
C GLU A 265 -9.46 18.45 -21.41
N GLY A 266 -8.44 18.02 -20.69
CA GLY A 266 -7.75 18.84 -19.70
C GLY A 266 -7.05 20.02 -20.35
N ALA A 267 -6.37 19.82 -21.50
CA ALA A 267 -5.74 20.87 -22.27
C ALA A 267 -6.77 21.91 -22.75
N GLU A 268 -7.96 21.46 -23.19
CA GLU A 268 -9.03 22.35 -23.61
C GLU A 268 -9.58 23.20 -22.45
N ARG A 269 -9.82 22.59 -21.29
CA ARG A 269 -10.18 23.34 -20.07
C ARG A 269 -9.16 24.42 -19.72
N ALA A 270 -7.87 24.13 -19.88
CA ALA A 270 -6.81 25.10 -19.63
C ALA A 270 -6.78 26.22 -20.69
N ARG A 271 -7.05 25.93 -21.99
CA ARG A 271 -7.20 26.97 -23.04
C ARG A 271 -8.33 27.93 -22.69
N HIS A 272 -9.48 27.42 -22.32
CA HIS A 272 -10.59 28.28 -21.87
C HIS A 272 -10.24 29.14 -20.65
N ALA A 273 -9.47 28.59 -19.69
CA ALA A 273 -9.00 29.38 -18.56
C ALA A 273 -8.07 30.52 -19.01
N VAL A 274 -7.14 30.27 -19.94
CA VAL A 274 -6.25 31.30 -20.53
C VAL A 274 -7.05 32.38 -21.23
N GLU A 275 -8.00 32.01 -22.11
CA GLU A 275 -8.84 32.97 -22.81
C GLU A 275 -9.63 33.90 -21.86
N ASN A 276 -10.22 33.31 -20.81
CA ASN A 276 -10.95 34.07 -19.81
C ASN A 276 -10.05 35.04 -19.03
N LEU A 277 -8.80 34.64 -18.75
CA LEU A 277 -7.82 35.49 -18.08
C LEU A 277 -7.31 36.63 -18.97
N GLN A 278 -7.24 36.44 -20.29
CA GLN A 278 -6.82 37.45 -21.26
C GLN A 278 -7.91 38.50 -21.54
N ARG A 279 -9.19 38.16 -21.30
CA ARG A 279 -10.34 39.09 -21.49
C ARG A 279 -10.58 40.00 -20.28
N ARG A 280 -9.95 39.72 -19.14
CA ARG A 280 -10.03 40.53 -17.90
C ARG A 280 -8.98 41.63 -17.86
#